data_ad022105f25b24d443b817baee761163
#
_entry.id   ad022105f25b24d443b817baee761163
#
_cell.length_a   1.000
_cell.length_b   1.000
_cell.length_c   1.000
_cell.angle_alpha   90.00
_cell.angle_beta   90.00
_cell.angle_gamma   90.00
#
_symmetry.space_group_name_H-M   'P 1'
#
loop_
_entity.id
_entity.type
_entity.pdbx_description
1 polymer ?
#
loop_
_entity_poly.entity_id
_entity_poly.type
_entity_poly.pdbx_seq_one_letter_code
_entity_poly.pdbx_strand_id
1 'polypeptide(L)'
;MGAATRPLDTNRLIAFADELTAVDGDLAGLIDTEHIAVTGASSGGWTALVGGGAQFDWSWCDANPDLVAKTELSNCREFVPHQATIASLLGLDPVPTGTWPQINDPRVDAVIAMAPDGDVWGADYQGVAGVQVPTLVMAGSADSVNPPEYCAYPIYEHLGSAKKSLVVLEMADHYVYLNPCRDTMWLDQEFAMSTLCQDPAWDMDRAHDLIRHFTTAFLLAELKGDAEAAAALAPENVAFPKVRYETTGYGET
;
A
#
# COMPACT_ATOMS: atom_id res chain seq x y z
N MET A 1 -16.14 -1.30 -9.40
CA MET A 1 -16.81 -1.24 -8.07
C MET A 1 -16.19 -2.18 -7.03
N GLY A 2 -15.82 -3.42 -7.36
CA GLY A 2 -15.16 -4.32 -6.40
C GLY A 2 -13.89 -3.76 -5.75
N ALA A 3 -13.11 -2.95 -6.45
CA ALA A 3 -11.92 -2.32 -5.88
C ALA A 3 -12.25 -1.40 -4.70
N ALA A 4 -13.27 -0.56 -4.79
CA ALA A 4 -13.63 0.40 -3.74
C ALA A 4 -14.11 -0.26 -2.43
N THR A 5 -14.51 -1.54 -2.46
CA THR A 5 -14.96 -2.29 -1.28
C THR A 5 -13.89 -3.21 -0.67
N ARG A 6 -12.71 -3.32 -1.29
CA ARG A 6 -11.59 -4.14 -0.77
C ARG A 6 -11.22 -3.86 0.68
N PRO A 7 -11.26 -2.60 1.18
CA PRO A 7 -10.99 -2.34 2.59
C PRO A 7 -11.97 -3.04 3.53
N LEU A 8 -13.25 -3.19 3.14
CA LEU A 8 -14.21 -3.96 3.92
C LEU A 8 -13.89 -5.47 3.91
N ASP A 9 -13.34 -5.98 2.82
CA ASP A 9 -12.91 -7.38 2.76
C ASP A 9 -11.68 -7.60 3.66
N THR A 10 -10.78 -6.61 3.80
CA THR A 10 -9.70 -6.63 4.78
C THR A 10 -10.25 -6.76 6.20
N ASN A 11 -11.24 -5.94 6.58
CA ASN A 11 -11.88 -6.03 7.90
C ASN A 11 -12.56 -7.39 8.12
N ARG A 12 -13.22 -7.93 7.09
CA ARG A 12 -13.83 -9.28 7.15
C ARG A 12 -12.80 -10.39 7.32
N LEU A 13 -11.63 -10.27 6.65
CA LEU A 13 -10.54 -11.24 6.80
C LEU A 13 -9.96 -11.21 8.21
N ILE A 14 -9.80 -10.03 8.81
CA ILE A 14 -9.37 -9.90 10.20
C ILE A 14 -10.38 -10.57 11.15
N ALA A 15 -11.67 -10.29 11.00
CA ALA A 15 -12.72 -10.92 11.80
C ALA A 15 -12.76 -12.45 11.59
N PHE A 16 -12.58 -12.93 10.36
CA PHE A 16 -12.52 -14.36 10.06
C PHE A 16 -11.29 -15.03 10.67
N ALA A 17 -10.15 -14.35 10.72
CA ALA A 17 -8.96 -14.85 11.41
C ALA A 17 -9.21 -15.05 12.91
N ASP A 18 -9.96 -14.14 13.55
CA ASP A 18 -10.39 -14.31 14.96
C ASP A 18 -11.24 -15.58 15.14
N GLU A 19 -12.19 -15.83 14.24
CA GLU A 19 -13.03 -17.03 14.28
C GLU A 19 -12.18 -18.30 14.12
N LEU A 20 -11.23 -18.30 13.16
CA LEU A 20 -10.37 -19.45 12.91
C LEU A 20 -9.44 -19.76 14.08
N THR A 21 -8.89 -18.76 14.76
CA THR A 21 -7.94 -18.94 15.87
C THR A 21 -8.61 -19.12 17.24
N ALA A 22 -9.94 -18.91 17.34
CA ALA A 22 -10.69 -19.14 18.56
C ALA A 22 -10.55 -20.59 19.07
N VAL A 23 -10.86 -20.82 20.36
CA VAL A 23 -10.66 -22.11 21.03
C VAL A 23 -11.31 -23.30 20.29
N ASP A 24 -12.46 -23.04 19.65
CA ASP A 24 -13.20 -24.03 18.85
C ASP A 24 -12.98 -23.86 17.33
N GLY A 25 -12.03 -23.01 16.93
CA GLY A 25 -11.73 -22.73 15.52
C GLY A 25 -10.82 -23.78 14.88
N ASP A 26 -10.85 -23.88 13.56
CA ASP A 26 -10.07 -24.85 12.78
C ASP A 26 -8.54 -24.65 12.93
N LEU A 27 -8.10 -23.42 13.27
CA LEU A 27 -6.71 -23.04 13.48
C LEU A 27 -6.47 -22.51 14.89
N ALA A 28 -7.09 -23.16 15.89
CA ALA A 28 -7.08 -22.73 17.29
C ALA A 28 -5.66 -22.37 17.79
N GLY A 29 -5.46 -21.10 18.13
CA GLY A 29 -4.21 -20.56 18.67
C GLY A 29 -3.05 -20.47 17.69
N LEU A 30 -3.27 -20.67 16.39
CA LEU A 30 -2.21 -20.62 15.37
C LEU A 30 -2.06 -19.25 14.69
N ILE A 31 -3.12 -18.43 14.67
CA ILE A 31 -3.10 -17.10 14.07
C ILE A 31 -2.95 -16.06 15.18
N ASP A 32 -1.95 -15.21 15.05
CA ASP A 32 -1.75 -14.05 15.92
C ASP A 32 -2.61 -12.89 15.40
N THR A 33 -3.74 -12.64 16.05
CA THR A 33 -4.67 -11.55 15.71
C THR A 33 -4.49 -10.30 16.57
N GLU A 34 -3.45 -10.30 17.42
CA GLU A 34 -3.04 -9.14 18.23
C GLU A 34 -1.97 -8.28 17.53
N HIS A 35 -1.38 -8.79 16.41
CA HIS A 35 -0.35 -8.09 15.65
C HIS A 35 -0.67 -8.16 14.16
N ILE A 36 -1.28 -7.12 13.63
CA ILE A 36 -1.87 -7.10 12.28
C ILE A 36 -1.17 -6.08 11.40
N ALA A 37 -0.64 -6.54 10.26
CA ALA A 37 -0.20 -5.64 9.20
C ALA A 37 -1.02 -5.85 7.92
N VAL A 38 -1.29 -4.77 7.21
CA VAL A 38 -1.91 -4.81 5.87
C VAL A 38 -0.87 -4.41 4.83
N THR A 39 -0.73 -5.24 3.80
CA THR A 39 0.25 -5.01 2.73
C THR A 39 -0.36 -5.26 1.36
N GLY A 40 0.18 -4.57 0.35
CA GLY A 40 -0.21 -4.80 -1.03
C GLY A 40 0.53 -3.92 -2.02
N ALA A 41 0.41 -4.27 -3.31
CA ALA A 41 1.01 -3.52 -4.42
C ALA A 41 -0.09 -2.94 -5.32
N SER A 42 0.19 -1.78 -5.94
CA SER A 42 -0.74 -1.06 -6.83
C SER A 42 -2.07 -0.77 -6.12
N SER A 43 -3.20 -1.18 -6.66
CA SER A 43 -4.49 -1.10 -5.96
C SER A 43 -4.51 -1.85 -4.62
N GLY A 44 -3.61 -2.83 -4.40
CA GLY A 44 -3.38 -3.46 -3.10
C GLY A 44 -2.67 -2.51 -2.12
N GLY A 45 -1.72 -1.70 -2.59
CA GLY A 45 -1.05 -0.65 -1.81
C GLY A 45 -2.03 0.43 -1.35
N TRP A 46 -2.90 0.84 -2.26
CA TRP A 46 -4.03 1.72 -1.94
C TRP A 46 -4.98 1.10 -0.89
N THR A 47 -5.35 -0.18 -1.06
CA THR A 47 -6.17 -0.91 -0.09
C THR A 47 -5.50 -0.98 1.28
N ALA A 48 -4.16 -1.19 1.31
CA ALA A 48 -3.39 -1.23 2.54
C ALA A 48 -3.41 0.12 3.28
N LEU A 49 -3.29 1.24 2.56
CA LEU A 49 -3.39 2.57 3.15
C LEU A 49 -4.77 2.80 3.79
N VAL A 50 -5.87 2.41 3.11
CA VAL A 50 -7.21 2.49 3.70
C VAL A 50 -7.33 1.58 4.91
N GLY A 51 -6.77 0.37 4.85
CA GLY A 51 -6.69 -0.55 6.00
C GLY A 51 -5.95 0.03 7.20
N GLY A 52 -4.99 0.93 6.97
CA GLY A 52 -4.26 1.67 8.01
C GLY A 52 -4.93 2.98 8.45
N GLY A 53 -6.07 3.35 7.86
CA GLY A 53 -6.83 4.53 8.26
C GLY A 53 -6.83 5.69 7.26
N ALA A 54 -6.32 5.51 6.03
CA ALA A 54 -6.48 6.52 5.00
C ALA A 54 -7.96 6.70 4.64
N GLN A 55 -8.31 7.93 4.31
CA GLN A 55 -9.68 8.38 4.09
C GLN A 55 -9.86 8.82 2.64
N PHE A 56 -10.97 8.44 2.01
CA PHE A 56 -11.29 8.93 0.67
C PHE A 56 -11.57 10.43 0.68
N ASP A 57 -11.03 11.12 -0.30
CA ASP A 57 -11.37 12.48 -0.63
C ASP A 57 -11.21 12.69 -2.14
N TRP A 58 -12.32 12.89 -2.82
CA TRP A 58 -12.38 12.96 -4.29
C TRP A 58 -11.95 14.31 -4.85
N SER A 59 -11.64 15.29 -4.00
CA SER A 59 -11.22 16.64 -4.44
C SER A 59 -9.89 16.64 -5.22
N TRP A 60 -9.06 15.60 -5.08
CA TRP A 60 -7.90 15.39 -5.95
C TRP A 60 -8.30 15.30 -7.42
N CYS A 61 -9.38 14.61 -7.71
CA CYS A 61 -9.89 14.40 -9.06
C CYS A 61 -10.29 15.73 -9.72
N ASP A 62 -10.97 16.60 -8.95
CA ASP A 62 -11.38 17.93 -9.42
C ASP A 62 -10.19 18.89 -9.57
N ALA A 63 -9.16 18.75 -8.73
CA ALA A 63 -7.95 19.55 -8.76
C ALA A 63 -7.00 19.18 -9.90
N ASN A 64 -7.07 17.94 -10.43
CA ASN A 64 -6.13 17.39 -11.42
C ASN A 64 -6.80 16.89 -12.71
N PRO A 65 -7.70 17.67 -13.36
CA PRO A 65 -8.48 17.18 -14.51
C PRO A 65 -7.62 16.72 -15.70
N ASP A 66 -6.49 17.39 -15.93
CA ASP A 66 -5.57 17.03 -17.01
C ASP A 66 -4.85 15.69 -16.77
N LEU A 67 -4.51 15.38 -15.52
CA LEU A 67 -3.93 14.09 -15.15
C LEU A 67 -4.98 12.98 -15.26
N VAL A 68 -6.19 13.22 -14.75
CA VAL A 68 -7.33 12.30 -14.87
C VAL A 68 -7.63 11.98 -16.33
N ALA A 69 -7.52 12.97 -17.24
CA ALA A 69 -7.76 12.76 -18.66
C ALA A 69 -6.65 11.92 -19.33
N LYS A 70 -5.41 11.98 -18.86
CA LYS A 70 -4.23 11.34 -19.45
C LYS A 70 -3.97 9.93 -18.96
N THR A 71 -4.40 9.60 -17.73
CA THR A 71 -4.15 8.29 -17.13
C THR A 71 -5.30 7.32 -17.43
N GLU A 72 -5.00 6.18 -18.04
CA GLU A 72 -6.04 5.18 -18.36
C GLU A 72 -6.57 4.46 -17.13
N LEU A 73 -5.79 4.38 -16.05
CA LEU A 73 -6.08 3.65 -14.81
C LEU A 73 -6.52 4.57 -13.66
N SER A 74 -6.96 5.80 -13.94
CA SER A 74 -7.39 6.73 -12.90
C SER A 74 -8.62 6.22 -12.13
N ASN A 75 -8.48 6.04 -10.81
CA ASN A 75 -9.59 5.74 -9.91
C ASN A 75 -10.65 6.86 -9.95
N CYS A 76 -10.27 8.09 -10.27
CA CYS A 76 -11.20 9.19 -10.48
C CYS A 76 -12.27 8.85 -11.52
N ARG A 77 -11.87 8.31 -12.69
CA ARG A 77 -12.82 7.94 -13.74
C ARG A 77 -13.68 6.75 -13.35
N GLU A 78 -13.11 5.83 -12.58
CA GLU A 78 -13.81 4.62 -12.15
C GLU A 78 -14.75 4.89 -10.98
N PHE A 79 -14.35 5.69 -9.99
CA PHE A 79 -15.05 5.78 -8.71
C PHE A 79 -15.93 7.03 -8.59
N VAL A 80 -15.51 8.20 -9.10
CA VAL A 80 -16.28 9.44 -8.95
C VAL A 80 -17.70 9.32 -9.48
N PRO A 81 -17.98 8.70 -10.65
CA PRO A 81 -19.36 8.51 -11.11
C PRO A 81 -20.21 7.58 -10.22
N HIS A 82 -19.57 6.84 -9.30
CA HIS A 82 -20.21 5.81 -8.48
C HIS A 82 -20.16 6.10 -6.97
N GLN A 83 -19.81 7.34 -6.57
CA GLN A 83 -19.67 7.73 -5.16
C GLN A 83 -20.89 7.34 -4.30
N ALA A 84 -22.11 7.58 -4.79
CA ALA A 84 -23.32 7.22 -4.06
C ALA A 84 -23.44 5.70 -3.82
N THR A 85 -23.07 4.89 -4.80
CA THR A 85 -23.04 3.43 -4.66
C THR A 85 -21.95 2.98 -3.71
N ILE A 86 -20.76 3.58 -3.80
CA ILE A 86 -19.64 3.28 -2.91
C ILE A 86 -20.01 3.62 -1.47
N ALA A 87 -20.55 4.82 -1.22
CA ALA A 87 -21.01 5.25 0.10
C ALA A 87 -22.03 4.26 0.68
N SER A 88 -23.03 3.86 -0.12
CA SER A 88 -24.05 2.89 0.31
C SER A 88 -23.42 1.53 0.67
N LEU A 89 -22.46 1.04 -0.12
CA LEU A 89 -21.74 -0.22 0.17
C LEU A 89 -20.90 -0.13 1.45
N LEU A 90 -20.39 1.06 1.76
CA LEU A 90 -19.63 1.35 2.98
C LEU A 90 -20.52 1.67 4.18
N GLY A 91 -21.85 1.64 4.01
CA GLY A 91 -22.81 1.97 5.08
C GLY A 91 -22.88 3.47 5.40
N LEU A 92 -22.44 4.33 4.49
CA LEU A 92 -22.43 5.78 4.65
C LEU A 92 -23.69 6.38 3.99
N ASP A 93 -24.56 6.98 4.80
CA ASP A 93 -25.77 7.69 4.35
C ASP A 93 -25.97 8.92 5.26
N PRO A 94 -26.05 10.14 4.71
CA PRO A 94 -25.89 10.51 3.30
C PRO A 94 -24.46 10.34 2.77
N VAL A 95 -24.29 10.43 1.43
CA VAL A 95 -22.96 10.44 0.80
C VAL A 95 -22.12 11.57 1.42
N PRO A 96 -20.94 11.25 2.00
CA PRO A 96 -20.10 12.27 2.61
C PRO A 96 -19.57 13.26 1.57
N THR A 97 -19.32 14.49 2.02
CA THR A 97 -18.64 15.54 1.23
C THR A 97 -17.24 15.80 1.81
N GLY A 98 -16.25 16.10 0.96
CA GLY A 98 -14.87 16.25 1.38
C GLY A 98 -14.28 14.91 1.82
N THR A 99 -13.48 14.91 2.87
CA THR A 99 -12.84 13.72 3.41
C THR A 99 -13.86 12.78 4.07
N TRP A 100 -13.92 11.55 3.60
CA TRP A 100 -14.86 10.54 4.10
C TRP A 100 -14.41 9.97 5.46
N PRO A 101 -15.33 9.37 6.25
CA PRO A 101 -14.95 8.67 7.48
C PRO A 101 -13.95 7.53 7.24
N GLN A 102 -13.14 7.23 8.25
CA GLN A 102 -12.32 6.02 8.25
C GLN A 102 -13.20 4.77 8.27
N ILE A 103 -12.75 3.73 7.56
CA ILE A 103 -13.48 2.46 7.41
C ILE A 103 -12.60 1.24 7.73
N ASN A 104 -11.40 1.47 8.27
CA ASN A 104 -10.45 0.43 8.64
C ASN A 104 -10.85 -0.29 9.96
N ASP A 105 -10.29 -1.48 10.16
CA ASP A 105 -10.25 -2.11 11.48
C ASP A 105 -9.19 -1.41 12.35
N PRO A 106 -9.53 -0.87 13.53
CA PRO A 106 -8.59 -0.13 14.36
C PRO A 106 -7.46 -0.99 14.97
N ARG A 107 -7.49 -2.30 14.80
CA ARG A 107 -6.46 -3.24 15.25
C ARG A 107 -5.29 -3.37 14.29
N VAL A 108 -5.34 -2.72 13.13
CA VAL A 108 -4.20 -2.72 12.21
C VAL A 108 -3.05 -1.94 12.83
N ASP A 109 -1.90 -2.61 13.01
CA ASP A 109 -0.71 -2.08 13.69
C ASP A 109 0.32 -1.51 12.73
N ALA A 110 0.36 -1.97 11.47
CA ALA A 110 1.35 -1.54 10.49
C ALA A 110 0.82 -1.64 9.05
N VAL A 111 1.39 -0.82 8.15
CA VAL A 111 1.04 -0.79 6.72
C VAL A 111 2.28 -0.88 5.85
N ILE A 112 2.21 -1.69 4.79
CA ILE A 112 3.18 -1.67 3.69
C ILE A 112 2.43 -1.38 2.38
N ALA A 113 2.68 -0.23 1.77
CA ALA A 113 2.08 0.19 0.51
C ALA A 113 3.13 0.23 -0.60
N MET A 114 3.08 -0.71 -1.54
CA MET A 114 3.99 -0.79 -2.67
C MET A 114 3.32 -0.21 -3.92
N ALA A 115 3.98 0.73 -4.60
CA ALA A 115 3.45 1.43 -5.78
C ALA A 115 1.96 1.83 -5.61
N PRO A 116 1.56 2.48 -4.49
CA PRO A 116 0.16 2.80 -4.22
C PRO A 116 -0.39 3.82 -5.21
N ASP A 117 -1.71 3.75 -5.49
CA ASP A 117 -2.42 4.79 -6.25
C ASP A 117 -2.51 6.10 -5.44
N GLY A 118 -2.41 7.25 -6.12
CA GLY A 118 -2.34 8.59 -5.48
C GLY A 118 -3.59 9.46 -5.60
N ASP A 119 -4.60 9.04 -6.35
CA ASP A 119 -5.63 9.93 -6.90
C ASP A 119 -6.96 10.04 -6.12
N VAL A 120 -7.00 9.57 -4.87
CA VAL A 120 -8.24 9.55 -4.07
C VAL A 120 -8.08 10.10 -2.65
N TRP A 121 -7.00 10.82 -2.40
CA TRP A 121 -6.60 11.26 -1.05
C TRP A 121 -6.85 12.75 -0.77
N GLY A 122 -7.58 13.45 -1.65
CA GLY A 122 -7.80 14.88 -1.54
C GLY A 122 -6.75 15.73 -2.27
N ALA A 123 -7.11 16.99 -2.60
CA ALA A 123 -6.27 17.89 -3.39
C ALA A 123 -4.87 18.08 -2.78
N ASP A 124 -4.78 18.09 -1.45
CA ASP A 124 -3.55 18.23 -0.67
C ASP A 124 -3.17 16.93 0.06
N TYR A 125 -3.60 15.77 -0.43
CA TYR A 125 -3.36 14.45 0.16
C TYR A 125 -3.78 14.32 1.64
N GLN A 126 -4.69 15.17 2.11
CA GLN A 126 -5.13 15.17 3.51
C GLN A 126 -5.75 13.83 3.96
N GLY A 127 -6.29 13.04 3.03
CA GLY A 127 -6.86 11.72 3.33
C GLY A 127 -5.85 10.73 3.88
N VAL A 128 -4.57 10.80 3.48
CA VAL A 128 -3.54 9.90 4.02
C VAL A 128 -3.04 10.30 5.40
N ALA A 129 -3.34 11.51 5.87
CA ALA A 129 -3.01 11.93 7.23
C ALA A 129 -3.75 11.10 8.30
N GLY A 130 -4.84 10.42 7.92
CA GLY A 130 -5.55 9.46 8.77
C GLY A 130 -4.74 8.22 9.12
N VAL A 131 -3.70 7.87 8.35
CA VAL A 131 -2.81 6.74 8.65
C VAL A 131 -1.83 7.15 9.74
N GLN A 132 -2.04 6.64 10.95
CA GLN A 132 -1.23 6.96 12.13
C GLN A 132 -0.28 5.83 12.54
N VAL A 133 -0.49 4.63 12.04
CA VAL A 133 0.32 3.45 12.32
C VAL A 133 1.63 3.49 11.54
N PRO A 134 2.69 2.80 11.99
CA PRO A 134 3.94 2.65 11.25
C PRO A 134 3.69 2.24 9.80
N THR A 135 4.32 2.95 8.86
CA THR A 135 4.02 2.76 7.43
C THR A 135 5.29 2.74 6.58
N LEU A 136 5.44 1.68 5.78
CA LEU A 136 6.46 1.56 4.75
C LEU A 136 5.82 1.80 3.38
N VAL A 137 6.28 2.83 2.68
CA VAL A 137 5.91 3.09 1.28
C VAL A 137 7.07 2.66 0.38
N MET A 138 6.77 1.94 -0.70
CA MET A 138 7.76 1.54 -1.69
C MET A 138 7.33 2.00 -3.09
N ALA A 139 8.29 2.43 -3.91
CA ALA A 139 8.02 2.88 -5.28
C ALA A 139 9.15 2.52 -6.25
N GLY A 140 8.83 2.39 -7.53
CA GLY A 140 9.79 2.47 -8.61
C GLY A 140 9.90 3.91 -9.10
N SER A 141 11.11 4.43 -9.34
CA SER A 141 11.23 5.83 -9.79
C SER A 141 10.85 6.04 -11.26
N ALA A 142 10.70 4.98 -12.03
CA ALA A 142 10.22 5.01 -13.41
C ALA A 142 8.84 4.37 -13.57
N ASP A 143 8.07 4.26 -12.48
CA ASP A 143 6.72 3.70 -12.49
C ASP A 143 5.83 4.47 -13.47
N SER A 144 5.47 3.80 -14.56
CA SER A 144 4.69 4.38 -15.66
C SER A 144 3.19 4.30 -15.43
N VAL A 145 2.75 3.48 -14.47
CA VAL A 145 1.33 3.29 -14.09
C VAL A 145 0.96 4.25 -12.97
N ASN A 146 1.72 4.22 -11.87
CA ASN A 146 1.55 5.08 -10.70
C ASN A 146 2.79 5.97 -10.51
N PRO A 147 2.94 7.04 -11.33
CA PRO A 147 4.12 7.91 -11.25
C PRO A 147 4.35 8.41 -9.82
N PRO A 148 5.54 8.17 -9.23
CA PRO A 148 5.78 8.41 -7.81
C PRO A 148 5.60 9.87 -7.42
N GLU A 149 5.75 10.83 -8.33
CA GLU A 149 5.54 12.27 -8.13
C GLU A 149 4.09 12.61 -7.75
N TYR A 150 3.13 11.80 -8.18
CA TYR A 150 1.71 11.98 -7.90
C TYR A 150 1.13 10.91 -6.98
N CYS A 151 1.93 9.89 -6.65
CA CYS A 151 1.52 8.73 -5.89
C CYS A 151 2.36 8.59 -4.62
N ALA A 152 3.43 7.82 -4.66
CA ALA A 152 4.18 7.42 -3.48
C ALA A 152 4.82 8.60 -2.71
N TYR A 153 5.36 9.62 -3.39
CA TYR A 153 6.05 10.71 -2.72
C TYR A 153 5.10 11.59 -1.92
N PRO A 154 4.01 12.15 -2.49
CA PRO A 154 3.08 12.94 -1.70
C PRO A 154 2.33 12.10 -0.66
N ILE A 155 2.07 10.80 -0.92
CA ILE A 155 1.54 9.90 0.11
C ILE A 155 2.50 9.86 1.31
N TYR A 156 3.78 9.55 1.10
CA TYR A 156 4.78 9.50 2.16
C TYR A 156 4.90 10.83 2.93
N GLU A 157 4.92 11.94 2.22
CA GLU A 157 5.03 13.26 2.84
C GLU A 157 3.87 13.56 3.78
N HIS A 158 2.64 13.22 3.39
CA HIS A 158 1.42 13.57 4.10
C HIS A 158 0.90 12.49 5.06
N LEU A 159 1.55 11.30 5.16
CA LEU A 159 1.21 10.31 6.18
C LEU A 159 1.25 10.92 7.58
N GLY A 160 0.19 10.70 8.37
CA GLY A 160 0.11 11.14 9.76
C GLY A 160 0.96 10.32 10.74
N SER A 161 1.52 9.20 10.28
CA SER A 161 2.39 8.33 11.08
C SER A 161 3.66 9.04 11.52
N ALA A 162 3.98 8.94 12.81
CA ALA A 162 5.26 9.40 13.37
C ALA A 162 6.44 8.50 12.94
N LYS A 163 6.15 7.25 12.53
CA LYS A 163 7.15 6.27 12.08
C LYS A 163 6.83 5.85 10.65
N LYS A 164 7.56 6.41 9.69
CA LYS A 164 7.32 6.14 8.27
C LYS A 164 8.62 6.03 7.49
N SER A 165 8.61 5.18 6.47
CA SER A 165 9.75 4.97 5.57
C SER A 165 9.31 4.99 4.11
N LEU A 166 10.19 5.52 3.26
CA LEU A 166 10.07 5.48 1.81
C LEU A 166 11.27 4.75 1.22
N VAL A 167 11.02 3.70 0.46
CA VAL A 167 12.02 2.97 -0.33
C VAL A 167 11.73 3.19 -1.80
N VAL A 168 12.69 3.74 -2.53
CA VAL A 168 12.58 3.94 -3.97
C VAL A 168 13.61 3.09 -4.70
N LEU A 169 13.16 2.18 -5.54
CA LEU A 169 14.00 1.44 -6.47
C LEU A 169 14.23 2.31 -7.72
N GLU A 170 15.45 2.83 -7.89
CA GLU A 170 15.77 3.75 -8.98
C GLU A 170 15.63 3.08 -10.34
N MET A 171 14.94 3.74 -11.26
CA MET A 171 14.62 3.27 -12.61
C MET A 171 13.73 2.00 -12.68
N ALA A 172 13.20 1.50 -11.56
CA ALA A 172 12.23 0.41 -11.59
C ALA A 172 10.87 0.91 -12.10
N ASP A 173 10.18 0.08 -12.87
CA ASP A 173 8.82 0.32 -13.33
C ASP A 173 7.80 -0.33 -12.36
N HIS A 174 6.52 -0.16 -12.63
CA HIS A 174 5.38 -0.60 -11.80
C HIS A 174 5.41 -2.09 -11.46
N TYR A 175 5.75 -2.91 -12.44
CA TYR A 175 5.63 -4.37 -12.33
C TYR A 175 6.80 -5.06 -11.62
N VAL A 176 7.78 -4.30 -11.10
CA VAL A 176 8.90 -4.84 -10.30
C VAL A 176 8.44 -5.62 -9.05
N TYR A 177 7.21 -5.39 -8.60
CA TYR A 177 6.59 -6.07 -7.45
C TYR A 177 5.90 -7.39 -7.80
N LEU A 178 5.75 -7.71 -9.08
CA LEU A 178 5.14 -8.97 -9.53
C LEU A 178 6.16 -10.10 -9.58
N ASN A 179 5.67 -11.35 -9.55
CA ASN A 179 6.53 -12.51 -9.66
C ASN A 179 7.28 -12.54 -11.01
N PRO A 180 8.54 -12.99 -11.04
CA PRO A 180 9.30 -13.16 -12.27
C PRO A 180 8.60 -14.09 -13.28
N CYS A 181 8.79 -13.85 -14.58
CA CYS A 181 8.18 -14.63 -15.65
C CYS A 181 8.37 -16.15 -15.50
N ARG A 182 9.53 -16.59 -15.01
CA ARG A 182 9.80 -18.03 -14.79
C ARG A 182 8.82 -18.68 -13.80
N ASP A 183 8.29 -17.91 -12.86
CA ASP A 183 7.38 -18.41 -11.81
C ASP A 183 5.90 -18.27 -12.22
N THR A 184 5.64 -17.55 -13.33
CA THR A 184 4.29 -17.24 -13.84
C THR A 184 4.07 -17.69 -15.28
N MET A 185 4.95 -18.55 -15.82
CA MET A 185 4.91 -19.00 -17.23
C MET A 185 3.55 -19.58 -17.68
N TRP A 186 2.79 -20.16 -16.76
CA TRP A 186 1.45 -20.67 -17.06
C TRP A 186 0.43 -19.53 -17.32
N LEU A 187 0.64 -18.34 -16.73
CA LEU A 187 -0.18 -17.17 -17.01
C LEU A 187 0.17 -16.52 -18.35
N ASP A 188 1.43 -16.58 -18.77
CA ASP A 188 1.91 -15.96 -20.01
C ASP A 188 1.23 -16.58 -21.24
N GLN A 189 0.94 -17.88 -21.21
CA GLN A 189 0.24 -18.58 -22.28
C GLN A 189 -1.21 -18.13 -22.46
N GLU A 190 -1.85 -17.66 -21.40
CA GLU A 190 -3.26 -17.25 -21.38
C GLU A 190 -3.42 -15.74 -21.64
N PHE A 191 -2.48 -14.90 -21.15
CA PHE A 191 -2.67 -13.45 -21.03
C PHE A 191 -1.57 -12.60 -21.68
N ALA A 192 -0.59 -13.18 -22.36
CA ALA A 192 0.59 -12.47 -22.89
C ALA A 192 1.28 -11.57 -21.82
N MET A 193 1.43 -12.10 -20.62
CA MET A 193 1.92 -11.37 -19.43
C MET A 193 3.45 -11.16 -19.41
N SER A 194 4.16 -11.55 -20.46
CA SER A 194 5.64 -11.49 -20.53
C SER A 194 6.22 -10.09 -20.32
N THR A 195 5.44 -9.04 -20.56
CA THR A 195 5.83 -7.66 -20.31
C THR A 195 5.62 -7.23 -18.86
N LEU A 196 4.80 -7.95 -18.08
CA LEU A 196 4.43 -7.60 -16.72
C LEU A 196 5.27 -8.32 -15.65
N CYS A 197 6.01 -9.36 -16.02
CA CYS A 197 6.77 -10.19 -15.09
C CYS A 197 8.30 -9.98 -15.19
N GLN A 198 8.70 -8.82 -15.73
CA GLN A 198 10.09 -8.38 -15.85
C GLN A 198 10.17 -6.86 -15.70
N ASP A 199 11.34 -6.37 -15.33
CA ASP A 199 11.62 -4.94 -15.22
C ASP A 199 12.76 -4.56 -16.17
N PRO A 200 12.68 -3.42 -16.90
CA PRO A 200 13.69 -3.06 -17.89
C PRO A 200 15.05 -2.67 -17.28
N ALA A 201 15.09 -2.28 -16.01
CA ALA A 201 16.27 -1.76 -15.34
C ALA A 201 16.78 -2.64 -14.19
N TRP A 202 15.95 -3.59 -13.72
CA TRP A 202 16.24 -4.44 -12.58
C TRP A 202 16.26 -5.93 -12.94
N ASP A 203 17.24 -6.62 -12.40
CA ASP A 203 17.12 -8.07 -12.19
C ASP A 203 16.04 -8.33 -11.15
N MET A 204 15.03 -9.13 -11.51
CA MET A 204 13.86 -9.35 -10.67
C MET A 204 14.20 -10.05 -9.34
N ASP A 205 15.19 -10.97 -9.34
CA ASP A 205 15.62 -11.62 -8.10
C ASP A 205 16.25 -10.61 -7.15
N ARG A 206 17.09 -9.74 -7.67
CA ARG A 206 17.72 -8.68 -6.88
C ARG A 206 16.71 -7.68 -6.35
N ALA A 207 15.74 -7.27 -7.16
CA ALA A 207 14.67 -6.40 -6.71
C ALA A 207 13.84 -7.04 -5.59
N HIS A 208 13.47 -8.30 -5.77
CA HIS A 208 12.71 -9.06 -4.77
C HIS A 208 13.50 -9.33 -3.49
N ASP A 209 14.81 -9.52 -3.56
CA ASP A 209 15.65 -9.63 -2.35
C ASP A 209 15.59 -8.33 -1.53
N LEU A 210 15.63 -7.16 -2.19
CA LEU A 210 15.49 -5.87 -1.52
C LEU A 210 14.08 -5.65 -0.97
N ILE A 211 13.05 -5.97 -1.74
CA ILE A 211 11.66 -5.87 -1.28
C ILE A 211 11.46 -6.75 -0.04
N ARG A 212 11.93 -8.01 -0.08
CA ARG A 212 11.87 -8.91 1.09
C ARG A 212 12.68 -8.39 2.28
N HIS A 213 13.87 -7.83 2.04
CA HIS A 213 14.68 -7.24 3.10
C HIS A 213 13.91 -6.15 3.84
N PHE A 214 13.40 -5.14 3.13
CA PHE A 214 12.71 -4.03 3.76
C PHE A 214 11.38 -4.45 4.41
N THR A 215 10.58 -5.25 3.71
CA THR A 215 9.28 -5.69 4.23
C THR A 215 9.42 -6.60 5.44
N THR A 216 10.37 -7.54 5.43
CA THR A 216 10.62 -8.44 6.56
C THR A 216 11.16 -7.68 7.76
N ALA A 217 12.18 -6.82 7.56
CA ALA A 217 12.74 -6.02 8.64
C ALA A 217 11.67 -5.11 9.26
N PHE A 218 10.84 -4.47 8.44
CA PHE A 218 9.75 -3.62 8.90
C PHE A 218 8.73 -4.42 9.73
N LEU A 219 8.24 -5.56 9.23
CA LEU A 219 7.26 -6.39 9.95
C LEU A 219 7.82 -6.94 11.28
N LEU A 220 9.07 -7.39 11.29
CA LEU A 220 9.71 -7.87 12.52
C LEU A 220 9.88 -6.74 13.54
N ALA A 221 10.32 -5.57 13.10
CA ALA A 221 10.47 -4.41 13.96
C ALA A 221 9.13 -3.98 14.57
N GLU A 222 8.08 -3.85 13.74
CA GLU A 222 6.81 -3.25 14.19
C GLU A 222 5.87 -4.24 14.87
N LEU A 223 5.82 -5.50 14.40
CA LEU A 223 4.89 -6.49 14.96
C LEU A 223 5.53 -7.38 16.05
N LYS A 224 6.86 -7.46 16.10
CA LYS A 224 7.55 -8.32 17.07
C LYS A 224 8.50 -7.55 17.98
N GLY A 225 8.67 -6.25 17.76
CA GLY A 225 9.59 -5.42 18.54
C GLY A 225 11.05 -5.82 18.39
N ASP A 226 11.43 -6.41 17.25
CA ASP A 226 12.78 -6.91 16.97
C ASP A 226 13.73 -5.74 16.77
N ALA A 227 14.65 -5.56 17.71
CA ALA A 227 15.61 -4.45 17.72
C ALA A 227 16.69 -4.59 16.60
N GLU A 228 17.04 -5.82 16.20
CA GLU A 228 18.00 -6.05 15.12
C GLU A 228 17.36 -5.69 13.77
N ALA A 229 16.10 -6.09 13.59
CA ALA A 229 15.31 -5.71 12.42
C ALA A 229 15.10 -4.18 12.34
N ALA A 230 14.80 -3.53 13.46
CA ALA A 230 14.71 -2.07 13.51
C ALA A 230 16.04 -1.38 13.18
N ALA A 231 17.17 -1.91 13.67
CA ALA A 231 18.50 -1.41 13.34
C ALA A 231 18.85 -1.58 11.85
N ALA A 232 18.35 -2.65 11.21
CA ALA A 232 18.54 -2.84 9.77
C ALA A 232 17.84 -1.78 8.90
N LEU A 233 16.83 -1.09 9.45
CA LEU A 233 16.12 0.02 8.81
C LEU A 233 16.68 1.41 9.18
N ALA A 234 17.70 1.49 10.02
CA ALA A 234 18.37 2.75 10.31
C ALA A 234 19.10 3.29 9.06
N PRO A 235 19.04 4.60 8.76
CA PRO A 235 19.59 5.17 7.54
C PRO A 235 21.06 4.81 7.29
N GLU A 236 21.87 4.75 8.36
CA GLU A 236 23.29 4.40 8.31
C GLU A 236 23.54 2.95 7.88
N ASN A 237 22.57 2.06 8.00
CA ASN A 237 22.65 0.64 7.63
C ASN A 237 22.02 0.35 6.26
N VAL A 238 21.34 1.32 5.66
CA VAL A 238 20.71 1.18 4.34
C VAL A 238 21.61 1.81 3.27
N ALA A 239 22.46 0.99 2.65
CA ALA A 239 23.41 1.43 1.61
C ALA A 239 23.37 0.46 0.41
N PHE A 240 22.22 0.36 -0.26
CA PHE A 240 22.04 -0.51 -1.41
C PHE A 240 22.15 0.28 -2.72
N PRO A 241 22.92 -0.20 -3.72
CA PRO A 241 22.99 0.44 -5.04
C PRO A 241 21.60 0.56 -5.68
N LYS A 242 21.31 1.74 -6.26
CA LYS A 242 20.03 2.07 -6.89
C LYS A 242 18.82 2.04 -5.92
N VAL A 243 19.06 2.25 -4.64
CA VAL A 243 17.99 2.41 -3.65
C VAL A 243 18.12 3.78 -3.03
N ARG A 244 17.07 4.59 -3.09
CA ARG A 244 16.90 5.78 -2.25
C ARG A 244 16.03 5.40 -1.07
N TYR A 245 16.45 5.80 0.11
CA TYR A 245 15.75 5.50 1.36
C TYR A 245 15.61 6.76 2.19
N GLU A 246 14.41 6.99 2.68
CA GLU A 246 14.06 8.06 3.61
C GLU A 246 13.23 7.47 4.75
N THR A 247 13.46 7.92 5.97
CA THR A 247 12.70 7.43 7.12
C THR A 247 12.63 8.46 8.25
N THR A 248 11.58 8.35 9.05
CA THR A 248 11.47 8.91 10.39
C THR A 248 11.18 7.79 11.37
N GLY A 249 11.79 7.84 12.55
CA GLY A 249 11.59 6.85 13.63
C GLY A 249 12.47 5.61 13.58
N TYR A 250 13.39 5.49 12.61
CA TYR A 250 14.48 4.50 12.63
C TYR A 250 15.84 5.22 12.68
N GLY A 251 16.77 4.75 13.54
CA GLY A 251 18.10 5.35 13.70
C GLY A 251 18.15 6.67 14.48
N GLU A 252 17.02 7.22 14.90
CA GLU A 252 16.95 8.39 15.79
C GLU A 252 17.12 7.92 17.24
N THR A 253 18.23 8.27 17.87
CA THR A 253 18.52 8.06 19.31
C THR A 253 18.50 9.39 20.05
#